data_e8b7a69174c96af94b5370dee4fb374f
#
_entry.id   e8b7a69174c96af94b5370dee4fb374f
#
_cell.length_a   1.000
_cell.length_b   1.000
_cell.length_c   1.000
_cell.angle_alpha   90.00
_cell.angle_beta   90.00
_cell.angle_gamma   90.00
#
_symmetry.space_group_name_H-M   'P 1'
#
loop_
_entity.id
_entity.type
_entity.pdbx_description
1 polymer ?
#
loop_
_entity_poly.entity_id
_entity_poly.type
_entity_poly.pdbx_seq_one_letter_code
_entity_poly.pdbx_strand_id
1 'polypeptide(L)'
;MRKLIYQVNIPIRGKSVLYDFCNESVQNYCKKHDIDYYMQTEPILKIGPDTSRTNRNMNGLIKEAGGYMVIFEKENALDYLQFYDQVAVVDSDIYIKPDAPDIFEELPAEFDFGGVYERDLPLTDGHRRKIKGYSRDMFDPLDDVDWDWQDGIAGFMNMGLMVMNKSLKEYMHGQTPKELIRRPEFKDLVDGINYWRYSTDQVLLNYWLRREKANVKALDWKWNAMYRGTDDMSNANFIHFFLKDHLPNKGEDLSMLKDIVK
;
A
#
# COMPACT_ATOMS: atom_id res chain seq x y z
N MET A 1 -24.32 -4.27 -1.48
CA MET A 1 -23.01 -4.30 -0.79
C MET A 1 -22.40 -2.92 -0.91
N ARG A 2 -22.03 -2.27 0.22
CA ARG A 2 -21.42 -0.94 0.20
C ARG A 2 -19.91 -1.07 0.03
N LYS A 3 -19.38 -0.39 -0.97
CA LYS A 3 -17.98 -0.43 -1.37
C LYS A 3 -17.35 0.97 -1.24
N LEU A 4 -16.11 1.06 -0.77
CA LEU A 4 -15.36 2.30 -0.66
C LEU A 4 -13.96 2.15 -1.25
N ILE A 5 -13.54 3.07 -2.09
CA ILE A 5 -12.11 3.29 -2.37
C ILE A 5 -11.62 4.45 -1.51
N TYR A 6 -10.58 4.16 -0.74
CA TYR A 6 -9.91 5.09 0.16
C TYR A 6 -8.52 5.43 -0.38
N GLN A 7 -8.22 6.70 -0.53
CA GLN A 7 -6.90 7.20 -0.91
C GLN A 7 -6.36 8.16 0.14
N VAL A 8 -5.03 8.23 0.24
CA VAL A 8 -4.32 9.23 1.05
C VAL A 8 -3.44 10.07 0.14
N ASN A 9 -3.71 11.35 0.06
CA ASN A 9 -2.89 12.31 -0.66
C ASN A 9 -2.67 13.56 0.20
N ILE A 10 -1.68 13.51 1.07
CA ILE A 10 -1.31 14.61 1.96
C ILE A 10 -0.22 15.45 1.28
N PRO A 11 -0.50 16.68 0.84
CA PRO A 11 0.40 17.46 -0.01
C PRO A 11 1.52 18.13 0.78
N ILE A 12 2.42 17.35 1.38
CA ILE A 12 3.54 17.86 2.19
C ILE A 12 4.45 18.80 1.40
N ARG A 13 4.69 18.48 0.12
CA ARG A 13 5.58 19.24 -0.79
C ARG A 13 4.82 19.92 -1.93
N GLY A 14 3.54 20.18 -1.74
CA GLY A 14 2.69 20.79 -2.76
C GLY A 14 2.02 19.79 -3.70
N LYS A 15 1.43 20.31 -4.76
CA LYS A 15 0.71 19.49 -5.76
C LYS A 15 1.69 18.72 -6.64
N SER A 16 1.23 17.60 -7.19
CA SER A 16 1.96 16.75 -8.12
C SER A 16 1.08 16.39 -9.31
N VAL A 17 1.59 16.59 -10.52
CA VAL A 17 0.89 16.20 -11.76
C VAL A 17 0.60 14.70 -11.77
N LEU A 18 1.54 13.87 -11.32
CA LEU A 18 1.35 12.43 -11.21
C LEU A 18 0.16 12.07 -10.32
N TYR A 19 0.11 12.63 -9.09
CA TYR A 19 -0.95 12.30 -8.15
C TYR A 19 -2.31 12.80 -8.63
N ASP A 20 -2.37 14.01 -9.21
CA ASP A 20 -3.62 14.52 -9.78
C ASP A 20 -4.11 13.63 -10.94
N PHE A 21 -3.20 13.18 -11.82
CA PHE A 21 -3.51 12.28 -12.92
C PHE A 21 -4.02 10.90 -12.45
N CYS A 22 -3.35 10.30 -11.47
CA CYS A 22 -3.76 9.02 -10.89
C CYS A 22 -5.09 9.14 -10.15
N ASN A 23 -5.23 10.16 -9.30
CA ASN A 23 -6.46 10.38 -8.52
C ASN A 23 -7.69 10.61 -9.41
N GLU A 24 -7.53 11.33 -10.53
CA GLU A 24 -8.60 11.49 -11.54
C GLU A 24 -9.03 10.13 -12.12
N SER A 25 -8.09 9.24 -12.42
CA SER A 25 -8.39 7.90 -12.92
C SER A 25 -9.18 7.07 -11.91
N VAL A 26 -8.80 7.13 -10.61
CA VAL A 26 -9.51 6.46 -9.52
C VAL A 26 -10.93 6.99 -9.34
N GLN A 27 -11.11 8.32 -9.40
CA GLN A 27 -12.45 8.92 -9.31
C GLN A 27 -13.35 8.51 -10.48
N ASN A 28 -12.80 8.44 -11.69
CA ASN A 28 -13.54 7.99 -12.87
C ASN A 28 -13.93 6.51 -12.77
N TYR A 29 -13.02 5.67 -12.25
CA TYR A 29 -13.29 4.27 -11.96
C TYR A 29 -14.40 4.10 -10.90
N CYS A 30 -14.36 4.86 -9.80
CA CYS A 30 -15.41 4.83 -8.78
C CYS A 30 -16.79 5.19 -9.35
N LYS A 31 -16.86 6.23 -10.18
CA LYS A 31 -18.10 6.62 -10.87
C LYS A 31 -18.62 5.53 -11.81
N LYS A 32 -17.73 4.86 -12.56
CA LYS A 32 -18.08 3.78 -13.49
C LYS A 32 -18.72 2.58 -12.77
N HIS A 33 -18.20 2.24 -11.58
CA HIS A 33 -18.59 1.04 -10.85
C HIS A 33 -19.53 1.30 -9.65
N ASP A 34 -20.05 2.53 -9.51
CA ASP A 34 -20.92 2.94 -8.39
C ASP A 34 -20.29 2.65 -7.01
N ILE A 35 -19.02 3.07 -6.84
CA ILE A 35 -18.23 2.89 -5.63
C ILE A 35 -18.09 4.23 -4.93
N ASP A 36 -18.31 4.27 -3.61
CA ASP A 36 -18.01 5.45 -2.80
C ASP A 36 -16.50 5.76 -2.84
N TYR A 37 -16.15 7.05 -2.89
CA TYR A 37 -14.76 7.51 -2.93
C TYR A 37 -14.46 8.47 -1.80
N TYR A 38 -13.36 8.23 -1.09
CA TYR A 38 -12.86 9.16 -0.07
C TYR A 38 -11.37 9.39 -0.25
N MET A 39 -10.95 10.67 -0.24
CA MET A 39 -9.56 11.09 -0.23
C MET A 39 -9.21 11.78 1.08
N GLN A 40 -8.31 11.20 1.83
CA GLN A 40 -7.72 11.82 3.01
C GLN A 40 -6.60 12.79 2.57
N THR A 41 -6.76 14.07 2.93
CA THR A 41 -5.79 15.13 2.55
C THR A 41 -5.04 15.70 3.75
N GLU A 42 -5.35 15.23 4.95
CA GLU A 42 -4.71 15.67 6.20
C GLU A 42 -4.36 14.47 7.08
N PRO A 43 -3.30 14.55 7.90
CA PRO A 43 -2.97 13.49 8.85
C PRO A 43 -4.08 13.33 9.91
N ILE A 44 -4.62 12.11 10.04
CA ILE A 44 -5.64 11.72 11.04
C ILE A 44 -4.99 10.92 12.16
N LEU A 45 -4.28 9.84 11.84
CA LEU A 45 -3.66 8.94 12.82
C LEU A 45 -2.50 9.61 13.55
N LYS A 46 -1.75 10.44 12.85
CA LYS A 46 -0.62 11.21 13.39
C LYS A 46 0.38 10.33 14.14
N ILE A 47 0.85 9.29 13.45
CA ILE A 47 1.85 8.36 13.98
C ILE A 47 3.23 9.01 13.86
N GLY A 48 3.87 9.38 14.98
CA GLY A 48 5.27 9.84 15.01
C GLY A 48 6.18 8.73 15.56
N PRO A 49 7.45 8.61 15.14
CA PRO A 49 8.39 7.67 15.75
C PRO A 49 8.78 8.12 17.15
N ASP A 50 9.23 7.19 17.99
CA ASP A 50 9.87 7.51 19.26
C ASP A 50 11.23 8.20 19.00
N THR A 51 11.28 9.52 19.21
CA THR A 51 12.46 10.34 18.87
C THR A 51 13.69 10.02 19.70
N SER A 52 13.53 9.35 20.85
CA SER A 52 14.65 8.96 21.71
C SER A 52 15.36 7.68 21.23
N ARG A 53 14.71 6.88 20.40
CA ARG A 53 15.18 5.55 19.98
C ARG A 53 15.26 5.34 18.47
N THR A 54 14.56 6.15 17.69
CA THR A 54 14.44 5.93 16.24
C THR A 54 15.75 6.10 15.48
N ASN A 55 16.01 5.21 14.54
CA ASN A 55 17.03 5.35 13.50
C ASN A 55 16.50 6.02 12.22
N ARG A 56 15.21 6.39 12.19
CA ARG A 56 14.62 7.09 11.05
C ARG A 56 15.24 8.48 10.92
N ASN A 57 15.41 8.91 9.67
CA ASN A 57 15.85 10.28 9.42
C ASN A 57 14.70 11.25 9.74
N MET A 58 14.81 11.93 10.87
CA MET A 58 13.86 12.95 11.32
C MET A 58 13.95 14.26 10.52
N ASN A 59 14.90 14.39 9.59
CA ASN A 59 14.97 15.48 8.63
C ASN A 59 14.20 15.07 7.35
N GLY A 60 13.62 16.03 6.66
CA GLY A 60 12.86 15.78 5.43
C GLY A 60 11.39 15.48 5.70
N LEU A 61 10.78 14.49 5.00
CA LEU A 61 9.33 14.29 4.98
C LEU A 61 8.67 14.22 6.35
N ILE A 62 9.27 13.52 7.33
CA ILE A 62 8.69 13.42 8.68
C ILE A 62 8.63 14.80 9.34
N LYS A 63 9.70 15.59 9.23
CA LYS A 63 9.75 16.95 9.79
C LYS A 63 8.78 17.88 9.06
N GLU A 64 8.74 17.82 7.73
CA GLU A 64 7.82 18.59 6.89
C GLU A 64 6.36 18.26 7.19
N ALA A 65 6.07 16.99 7.55
CA ALA A 65 4.76 16.53 7.97
C ALA A 65 4.44 16.80 9.45
N GLY A 66 5.18 17.68 10.13
CA GLY A 66 4.92 18.02 11.53
C GLY A 66 5.34 16.93 12.53
N GLY A 67 6.29 16.07 12.17
CA GLY A 67 6.76 14.96 13.01
C GLY A 67 6.03 13.65 12.80
N TYR A 68 5.13 13.55 11.82
CA TYR A 68 4.33 12.36 11.56
C TYR A 68 4.83 11.58 10.35
N MET A 69 4.64 10.26 10.40
CA MET A 69 4.95 9.33 9.31
C MET A 69 3.69 9.10 8.47
N VAL A 70 3.53 9.88 7.40
CA VAL A 70 2.34 9.82 6.53
C VAL A 70 2.12 8.46 5.87
N ILE A 71 3.15 7.64 5.80
CA ILE A 71 3.04 6.27 5.28
C ILE A 71 2.07 5.39 6.08
N PHE A 72 1.79 5.71 7.35
CA PHE A 72 0.83 4.98 8.18
C PHE A 72 -0.56 5.62 8.19
N GLU A 73 -0.81 6.66 7.41
CA GLU A 73 -2.12 7.30 7.39
C GLU A 73 -3.18 6.50 6.61
N LYS A 74 -2.76 5.62 5.71
CA LYS A 74 -3.70 4.79 4.94
C LYS A 74 -4.36 3.68 5.76
N GLU A 75 -3.77 3.28 6.89
CA GLU A 75 -4.40 2.36 7.85
C GLU A 75 -5.65 2.94 8.49
N ASN A 76 -5.86 4.25 8.42
CA ASN A 76 -7.14 4.86 8.83
C ASN A 76 -8.34 4.29 8.03
N ALA A 77 -8.10 3.72 6.86
CA ALA A 77 -9.11 3.01 6.08
C ALA A 77 -9.77 1.86 6.85
N LEU A 78 -9.07 1.23 7.81
CA LEU A 78 -9.61 0.15 8.64
C LEU A 78 -10.82 0.59 9.47
N ASP A 79 -10.92 1.88 9.86
CA ASP A 79 -12.09 2.40 10.57
C ASP A 79 -13.35 2.39 9.70
N TYR A 80 -13.21 2.44 8.39
CA TYR A 80 -14.33 2.45 7.46
C TYR A 80 -14.98 1.07 7.30
N LEU A 81 -14.33 -0.02 7.73
CA LEU A 81 -14.91 -1.37 7.76
C LEU A 81 -16.11 -1.49 8.71
N GLN A 82 -16.35 -0.52 9.58
CA GLN A 82 -17.59 -0.47 10.36
C GLN A 82 -18.81 0.01 9.55
N PHE A 83 -18.58 0.72 8.44
CA PHE A 83 -19.65 1.34 7.64
C PHE A 83 -19.81 0.71 6.27
N TYR A 84 -18.76 0.04 5.76
CA TYR A 84 -18.69 -0.57 4.43
C TYR A 84 -18.50 -2.07 4.53
N ASP A 85 -19.05 -2.79 3.56
CA ASP A 85 -18.87 -4.24 3.46
C ASP A 85 -17.48 -4.57 2.93
N GLN A 86 -16.97 -3.72 2.01
CA GLN A 86 -15.63 -3.80 1.46
C GLN A 86 -14.99 -2.41 1.36
N VAL A 87 -13.70 -2.35 1.66
CA VAL A 87 -12.87 -1.14 1.51
C VAL A 87 -11.61 -1.49 0.72
N ALA A 88 -11.33 -0.74 -0.33
CA ALA A 88 -10.04 -0.82 -1.02
C ALA A 88 -9.21 0.44 -0.74
N VAL A 89 -7.94 0.26 -0.39
CA VAL A 89 -6.95 1.34 -0.34
C VAL A 89 -6.17 1.31 -1.63
N VAL A 90 -6.05 2.46 -2.28
CA VAL A 90 -5.31 2.63 -3.54
C VAL A 90 -4.33 3.78 -3.36
N ASP A 91 -3.02 3.53 -3.49
CA ASP A 91 -2.01 4.59 -3.37
C ASP A 91 -2.23 5.69 -4.41
N SER A 92 -1.90 6.93 -4.06
CA SER A 92 -2.14 8.11 -4.94
C SER A 92 -1.28 8.15 -6.19
N ASP A 93 -0.31 7.24 -6.34
CA ASP A 93 0.49 7.03 -7.53
C ASP A 93 0.07 5.79 -8.35
N ILE A 94 -1.14 5.28 -8.11
CA ILE A 94 -1.75 4.22 -8.92
C ILE A 94 -2.73 4.83 -9.92
N TYR A 95 -2.49 4.55 -11.20
CA TYR A 95 -3.40 4.85 -12.30
C TYR A 95 -4.28 3.63 -12.61
N ILE A 96 -5.58 3.83 -12.71
CA ILE A 96 -6.55 2.79 -13.08
C ILE A 96 -6.93 2.97 -14.55
N LYS A 97 -6.78 1.89 -15.34
CA LYS A 97 -7.19 1.91 -16.76
C LYS A 97 -8.72 2.03 -16.87
N PRO A 98 -9.25 2.74 -17.88
CA PRO A 98 -10.69 2.98 -18.01
C PRO A 98 -11.55 1.72 -18.20
N ASP A 99 -10.96 0.66 -18.73
CA ASP A 99 -11.60 -0.64 -18.97
C ASP A 99 -11.46 -1.63 -17.81
N ALA A 100 -10.71 -1.26 -16.76
CA ALA A 100 -10.53 -2.12 -15.59
C ALA A 100 -11.89 -2.59 -15.03
N PRO A 101 -12.02 -3.90 -14.70
CA PRO A 101 -13.22 -4.44 -14.06
C PRO A 101 -13.31 -4.02 -12.59
N ASP A 102 -14.41 -4.40 -11.91
CA ASP A 102 -14.58 -4.07 -10.49
C ASP A 102 -13.66 -4.92 -9.61
N ILE A 103 -12.70 -4.28 -8.94
CA ILE A 103 -11.71 -4.94 -8.05
C ILE A 103 -12.37 -5.67 -6.87
N PHE A 104 -13.52 -5.22 -6.43
CA PHE A 104 -14.21 -5.83 -5.30
C PHE A 104 -14.78 -7.22 -5.61
N GLU A 105 -15.01 -7.52 -6.89
CA GLU A 105 -15.40 -8.87 -7.33
C GLU A 105 -14.26 -9.88 -7.20
N GLU A 106 -13.02 -9.39 -7.11
CA GLU A 106 -11.84 -10.23 -6.90
C GLU A 106 -11.68 -10.72 -5.46
N LEU A 107 -12.39 -10.15 -4.48
CA LEU A 107 -12.30 -10.57 -3.08
C LEU A 107 -13.63 -11.16 -2.59
N PRO A 108 -13.86 -12.49 -2.77
CA PRO A 108 -15.00 -13.19 -2.21
C PRO A 108 -15.10 -13.07 -0.68
N ALA A 109 -16.33 -13.25 -0.16
CA ALA A 109 -16.63 -13.01 1.25
C ALA A 109 -15.91 -13.95 2.25
N GLU A 110 -15.42 -15.10 1.79
CA GLU A 110 -14.65 -16.04 2.60
C GLU A 110 -13.22 -15.58 2.90
N PHE A 111 -12.71 -14.57 2.19
CA PHE A 111 -11.40 -13.97 2.47
C PHE A 111 -11.55 -12.67 3.27
N ASP A 112 -10.56 -12.35 4.06
CA ASP A 112 -10.54 -11.11 4.86
C ASP A 112 -9.82 -9.99 4.14
N PHE A 113 -8.77 -10.34 3.37
CA PHE A 113 -7.86 -9.41 2.72
C PHE A 113 -7.44 -9.93 1.36
N GLY A 114 -7.30 -9.02 0.39
CA GLY A 114 -6.73 -9.29 -0.93
C GLY A 114 -5.62 -8.31 -1.28
N GLY A 115 -4.53 -8.81 -1.81
CA GLY A 115 -3.40 -8.01 -2.28
C GLY A 115 -2.55 -8.76 -3.29
N VAL A 116 -1.66 -8.05 -3.97
CA VAL A 116 -0.76 -8.63 -4.97
C VAL A 116 0.57 -8.96 -4.33
N TYR A 117 0.96 -10.25 -4.36
CA TYR A 117 2.31 -10.64 -3.95
C TYR A 117 3.34 -10.06 -4.91
N GLU A 118 4.33 -9.35 -4.38
CA GLU A 118 5.32 -8.66 -5.21
C GLU A 118 6.19 -9.64 -6.01
N ARG A 119 6.38 -10.85 -5.50
CA ARG A 119 7.11 -11.93 -6.21
C ARG A 119 6.35 -12.52 -7.39
N ASP A 120 5.00 -12.39 -7.42
CA ASP A 120 4.14 -12.97 -8.46
C ASP A 120 3.98 -12.04 -9.67
N LEU A 121 4.52 -10.80 -9.61
CA LEU A 121 4.60 -9.94 -10.77
C LEU A 121 5.55 -10.55 -11.82
N PRO A 122 5.35 -10.32 -13.12
CA PRO A 122 6.34 -10.59 -14.16
C PRO A 122 7.51 -9.62 -14.01
N LEU A 123 8.39 -9.94 -13.07
CA LEU A 123 9.43 -9.05 -12.56
C LEU A 123 10.60 -8.91 -13.55
N THR A 124 11.04 -7.66 -13.75
CA THR A 124 12.36 -7.41 -14.31
C THR A 124 13.46 -8.00 -13.42
N ASP A 125 14.59 -8.41 -13.99
CA ASP A 125 15.74 -8.93 -13.22
C ASP A 125 16.24 -7.93 -12.18
N GLY A 126 16.19 -6.64 -12.52
CA GLY A 126 16.59 -5.56 -11.61
C GLY A 126 15.69 -5.49 -10.38
N HIS A 127 14.38 -5.56 -10.59
CA HIS A 127 13.41 -5.53 -9.50
C HIS A 127 13.46 -6.81 -8.66
N ARG A 128 13.61 -7.97 -9.30
CA ARG A 128 13.78 -9.25 -8.58
C ARG A 128 14.97 -9.21 -7.62
N ARG A 129 16.12 -8.69 -8.04
CA ARG A 129 17.28 -8.53 -7.14
C ARG A 129 16.98 -7.58 -5.98
N LYS A 130 16.26 -6.48 -6.26
CA LYS A 130 15.87 -5.49 -5.23
C LYS A 130 14.99 -6.11 -4.16
N ILE A 131 13.93 -6.84 -4.53
CA ILE A 131 13.00 -7.44 -3.56
C ILE A 131 13.62 -8.59 -2.78
N LYS A 132 14.62 -9.31 -3.33
CA LYS A 132 15.42 -10.28 -2.56
C LYS A 132 16.19 -9.60 -1.41
N GLY A 133 16.85 -8.50 -1.70
CA GLY A 133 17.52 -7.71 -0.66
C GLY A 133 16.54 -7.16 0.38
N TYR A 134 15.43 -6.61 -0.08
CA TYR A 134 14.38 -6.10 0.79
C TYR A 134 13.77 -7.20 1.67
N SER A 135 13.51 -8.40 1.10
CA SER A 135 12.99 -9.54 1.85
C SER A 135 13.91 -9.95 2.99
N ARG A 136 15.21 -10.09 2.70
CA ARG A 136 16.21 -10.43 3.72
C ARG A 136 16.27 -9.37 4.82
N ASP A 137 16.28 -8.08 4.45
CA ASP A 137 16.51 -7.01 5.41
C ASP A 137 15.25 -6.72 6.27
N MET A 138 14.05 -6.94 5.72
CA MET A 138 12.79 -6.56 6.38
C MET A 138 12.03 -7.74 7.00
N PHE A 139 12.09 -8.93 6.41
CA PHE A 139 11.24 -10.05 6.81
C PHE A 139 12.02 -11.19 7.48
N ASP A 140 13.28 -11.42 7.15
CA ASP A 140 14.11 -12.45 7.79
C ASP A 140 14.23 -12.27 9.33
N PRO A 141 14.32 -11.02 9.87
CA PRO A 141 14.32 -10.83 11.32
C PRO A 141 12.99 -11.08 12.03
N LEU A 142 11.90 -11.29 11.29
CA LEU A 142 10.55 -11.61 11.80
C LEU A 142 10.33 -13.11 11.68
N ASP A 143 11.01 -13.89 12.52
CA ASP A 143 11.10 -15.35 12.43
C ASP A 143 9.96 -16.09 13.18
N ASP A 144 9.05 -15.33 13.79
CA ASP A 144 7.88 -15.86 14.50
C ASP A 144 6.66 -16.15 13.60
N VAL A 145 6.79 -15.86 12.30
CA VAL A 145 5.78 -16.18 11.27
C VAL A 145 6.42 -16.85 10.06
N ASP A 146 5.67 -17.69 9.37
CA ASP A 146 6.10 -18.29 8.10
C ASP A 146 5.92 -17.27 6.97
N TRP A 147 7.00 -16.90 6.31
CA TRP A 147 7.01 -15.98 5.18
C TRP A 147 6.86 -16.65 3.82
N ASP A 148 6.69 -17.98 3.78
CA ASP A 148 6.57 -18.72 2.52
C ASP A 148 7.67 -18.30 1.51
N TRP A 149 8.92 -18.52 1.89
CA TRP A 149 10.09 -18.14 1.10
C TRP A 149 10.17 -18.88 -0.23
N GLN A 150 10.30 -18.14 -1.34
CA GLN A 150 10.52 -18.70 -2.67
C GLN A 150 11.68 -17.95 -3.35
N ASP A 151 12.69 -18.68 -3.81
CA ASP A 151 13.88 -18.11 -4.45
C ASP A 151 14.58 -16.98 -3.65
N GLY A 152 14.50 -17.01 -2.33
CA GLY A 152 15.03 -15.98 -1.44
C GLY A 152 14.19 -14.70 -1.39
N ILE A 153 12.92 -14.77 -1.78
CA ILE A 153 11.93 -13.70 -1.65
C ILE A 153 10.85 -14.16 -0.67
N ALA A 154 10.58 -13.35 0.35
CA ALA A 154 9.47 -13.56 1.27
C ALA A 154 8.12 -13.39 0.54
N GLY A 155 7.12 -14.15 0.94
CA GLY A 155 5.75 -13.96 0.45
C GLY A 155 5.10 -12.74 1.09
N PHE A 156 5.37 -11.56 0.58
CA PHE A 156 4.75 -10.31 1.02
C PHE A 156 3.96 -9.66 -0.11
N MET A 157 2.88 -8.99 0.26
CA MET A 157 2.03 -8.24 -0.66
C MET A 157 2.50 -6.79 -0.72
N ASN A 158 2.44 -6.20 -1.91
CA ASN A 158 2.66 -4.76 -2.08
C ASN A 158 1.41 -4.00 -1.59
N MET A 159 1.59 -3.11 -0.63
CA MET A 159 0.49 -2.38 0.03
C MET A 159 0.07 -1.09 -0.69
N GLY A 160 0.46 -0.92 -1.94
CA GLY A 160 -0.10 0.14 -2.79
C GLY A 160 -1.56 -0.13 -3.18
N LEU A 161 -1.94 -1.42 -3.24
CA LEU A 161 -3.32 -1.86 -3.35
C LEU A 161 -3.65 -2.84 -2.23
N MET A 162 -4.70 -2.55 -1.47
CA MET A 162 -5.27 -3.42 -0.46
C MET A 162 -6.77 -3.51 -0.67
N VAL A 163 -7.34 -4.70 -0.70
CA VAL A 163 -8.80 -4.91 -0.72
C VAL A 163 -9.18 -5.65 0.55
N MET A 164 -10.13 -5.14 1.30
CA MET A 164 -10.47 -5.61 2.63
C MET A 164 -11.96 -5.90 2.72
N ASN A 165 -12.32 -7.07 3.22
CA ASN A 165 -13.68 -7.37 3.65
C ASN A 165 -13.90 -6.92 5.09
N LYS A 166 -15.15 -6.68 5.45
CA LYS A 166 -15.55 -6.25 6.80
C LYS A 166 -15.08 -7.19 7.90
N SER A 167 -14.92 -8.47 7.62
CA SER A 167 -14.41 -9.49 8.54
C SER A 167 -13.00 -9.18 9.05
N LEU A 168 -12.17 -8.49 8.26
CA LEU A 168 -10.82 -8.10 8.69
C LEU A 168 -10.82 -7.28 10.00
N LYS A 169 -11.91 -6.57 10.29
CA LYS A 169 -12.05 -5.80 11.53
C LYS A 169 -11.93 -6.66 12.80
N GLU A 170 -12.28 -7.94 12.74
CA GLU A 170 -12.23 -8.85 13.90
C GLU A 170 -10.80 -9.00 14.42
N TYR A 171 -9.80 -8.98 13.53
CA TYR A 171 -8.38 -9.09 13.88
C TYR A 171 -7.79 -7.82 14.52
N MET A 172 -8.55 -6.72 14.52
CA MET A 172 -8.17 -5.53 15.28
C MET A 172 -8.48 -5.68 16.78
N HIS A 173 -9.24 -6.68 17.19
CA HIS A 173 -9.62 -6.97 18.59
C HIS A 173 -10.25 -5.76 19.31
N GLY A 174 -11.07 -4.99 18.59
CA GLY A 174 -11.74 -3.79 19.11
C GLY A 174 -10.87 -2.54 19.21
N GLN A 175 -9.61 -2.63 18.77
CA GLN A 175 -8.70 -1.48 18.72
C GLN A 175 -9.01 -0.55 17.55
N THR A 176 -8.67 0.72 17.72
CA THR A 176 -8.59 1.68 16.62
C THR A 176 -7.37 1.39 15.74
N PRO A 177 -7.32 1.89 14.47
CA PRO A 177 -6.14 1.74 13.63
C PRO A 177 -4.85 2.29 14.28
N LYS A 178 -4.96 3.38 15.03
CA LYS A 178 -3.83 3.96 15.76
C LYS A 178 -3.31 3.03 16.86
N GLU A 179 -4.19 2.41 17.63
CA GLU A 179 -3.84 1.46 18.68
C GLU A 179 -3.25 0.18 18.08
N LEU A 180 -3.80 -0.30 16.96
CA LEU A 180 -3.23 -1.42 16.21
C LEU A 180 -1.78 -1.16 15.81
N ILE A 181 -1.50 -0.03 15.15
CA ILE A 181 -0.13 0.34 14.73
C ILE A 181 0.81 0.45 15.94
N ARG A 182 0.27 0.85 17.11
CA ARG A 182 1.04 1.04 18.34
C ARG A 182 1.12 -0.19 19.23
N ARG A 183 0.70 -1.36 18.77
CA ARG A 183 0.92 -2.60 19.52
C ARG A 183 2.40 -2.77 19.86
N PRO A 184 2.74 -3.31 21.04
CA PRO A 184 4.14 -3.45 21.48
C PRO A 184 5.01 -4.22 20.49
N GLU A 185 4.47 -5.26 19.85
CA GLU A 185 5.16 -6.09 18.86
C GLU A 185 5.52 -5.37 17.56
N PHE A 186 4.84 -4.26 17.24
CA PHE A 186 5.11 -3.45 16.06
C PHE A 186 6.02 -2.24 16.35
N LYS A 187 6.35 -2.02 17.64
CA LYS A 187 7.06 -0.82 18.06
C LYS A 187 8.35 -0.60 17.28
N ASP A 188 9.19 -1.59 17.18
CA ASP A 188 10.48 -1.45 16.50
C ASP A 188 10.32 -1.23 14.99
N LEU A 189 9.31 -1.85 14.36
CA LEU A 189 8.94 -1.61 12.95
C LEU A 189 8.52 -0.16 12.74
N VAL A 190 7.60 0.32 13.58
CA VAL A 190 7.03 1.67 13.47
C VAL A 190 8.07 2.73 13.80
N ASP A 191 8.85 2.56 14.86
CA ASP A 191 9.89 3.49 15.27
C ASP A 191 11.17 3.38 14.40
N GLY A 192 11.27 2.33 13.55
CA GLY A 192 12.39 2.15 12.63
C GLY A 192 13.69 1.82 13.33
N ILE A 193 13.66 0.94 14.33
CA ILE A 193 14.83 0.55 15.12
C ILE A 193 15.66 -0.49 14.37
N ASN A 194 16.97 -0.38 14.42
CA ASN A 194 17.93 -1.32 13.81
C ASN A 194 17.65 -1.58 12.32
N TYR A 195 17.31 -2.83 11.98
CA TYR A 195 17.03 -3.28 10.61
C TYR A 195 15.86 -2.53 9.98
N TRP A 196 14.84 -2.13 10.78
CA TRP A 196 13.61 -1.53 10.30
C TRP A 196 13.66 -0.01 10.06
N ARG A 197 14.86 0.58 9.97
CA ARG A 197 15.03 2.00 9.63
C ARG A 197 14.21 2.43 8.40
N TYR A 198 14.04 1.53 7.44
CA TYR A 198 13.31 1.77 6.19
C TYR A 198 11.99 1.00 6.10
N SER A 199 11.52 0.40 7.22
CA SER A 199 10.22 -0.26 7.24
C SER A 199 9.09 0.74 6.97
N THR A 200 8.02 0.24 6.36
CA THR A 200 6.84 1.00 6.01
C THR A 200 5.60 0.26 6.53
N ASP A 201 4.43 0.79 6.24
CA ASP A 201 3.15 0.10 6.35
C ASP A 201 3.18 -1.30 5.73
N GLN A 202 3.87 -1.47 4.61
CA GLN A 202 3.98 -2.77 3.93
C GLN A 202 4.57 -3.86 4.84
N VAL A 203 5.63 -3.58 5.60
CA VAL A 203 6.20 -4.56 6.53
C VAL A 203 5.22 -4.85 7.67
N LEU A 204 4.68 -3.79 8.27
CA LEU A 204 3.76 -3.90 9.40
C LEU A 204 2.51 -4.70 9.05
N LEU A 205 1.82 -4.35 7.95
CA LEU A 205 0.56 -4.99 7.59
C LEU A 205 0.75 -6.44 7.15
N ASN A 206 1.79 -6.76 6.37
CA ASN A 206 2.09 -8.15 6.03
C ASN A 206 2.38 -8.98 7.28
N TYR A 207 3.12 -8.42 8.24
CA TYR A 207 3.40 -9.08 9.51
C TYR A 207 2.14 -9.27 10.35
N TRP A 208 1.32 -8.24 10.49
CA TRP A 208 0.04 -8.31 11.18
C TRP A 208 -0.87 -9.40 10.61
N LEU A 209 -1.13 -9.38 9.30
CA LEU A 209 -1.99 -10.36 8.64
C LEU A 209 -1.55 -11.81 8.89
N ARG A 210 -0.22 -12.06 8.87
CA ARG A 210 0.31 -13.40 9.13
C ARG A 210 0.22 -13.81 10.60
N ARG A 211 0.51 -12.91 11.51
CA ARG A 211 0.38 -13.19 12.97
C ARG A 211 -1.05 -13.51 13.35
N GLU A 212 -1.98 -12.76 12.86
CA GLU A 212 -3.42 -12.96 13.11
C GLU A 212 -3.99 -14.13 12.30
N LYS A 213 -3.24 -14.70 11.36
CA LYS A 213 -3.68 -15.77 10.46
C LYS A 213 -4.94 -15.38 9.68
N ALA A 214 -5.02 -14.13 9.26
CA ALA A 214 -6.09 -13.63 8.41
C ALA A 214 -6.17 -14.45 7.11
N ASN A 215 -7.38 -14.72 6.64
CA ASN A 215 -7.58 -15.45 5.40
C ASN A 215 -7.32 -14.51 4.21
N VAL A 216 -6.15 -14.61 3.60
CA VAL A 216 -5.71 -13.70 2.53
C VAL A 216 -5.83 -14.34 1.16
N LYS A 217 -6.26 -13.55 0.18
CA LYS A 217 -6.32 -13.92 -1.24
C LYS A 217 -5.19 -13.25 -2.02
N ALA A 218 -4.41 -14.04 -2.74
CA ALA A 218 -3.52 -13.53 -3.77
C ALA A 218 -4.35 -13.01 -4.95
N LEU A 219 -4.22 -11.73 -5.25
CA LEU A 219 -4.80 -11.11 -6.45
C LEU A 219 -3.84 -11.26 -7.63
N ASP A 220 -4.39 -11.30 -8.84
CA ASP A 220 -3.58 -11.32 -10.06
C ASP A 220 -2.69 -10.05 -10.14
N TRP A 221 -1.48 -10.19 -10.64
CA TRP A 221 -0.51 -9.11 -10.76
C TRP A 221 -1.02 -7.88 -11.52
N LYS A 222 -2.00 -8.06 -12.41
CA LYS A 222 -2.62 -6.98 -13.20
C LYS A 222 -3.27 -5.89 -12.34
N TRP A 223 -3.60 -6.22 -11.10
CA TRP A 223 -4.22 -5.29 -10.17
C TRP A 223 -3.23 -4.35 -9.48
N ASN A 224 -1.93 -4.60 -9.58
CA ASN A 224 -0.91 -3.72 -9.01
C ASN A 224 0.41 -3.84 -9.79
N ALA A 225 0.37 -3.61 -11.10
CA ALA A 225 1.51 -3.70 -11.99
C ALA A 225 2.47 -2.53 -11.74
N MET A 226 3.67 -2.82 -11.28
CA MET A 226 4.65 -1.79 -10.91
C MET A 226 5.40 -1.26 -12.11
N TYR A 227 5.27 0.02 -12.42
CA TYR A 227 6.06 0.65 -13.47
C TYR A 227 7.56 0.44 -13.24
N ARG A 228 8.28 -0.03 -14.28
CA ARG A 228 9.69 -0.47 -14.23
C ARG A 228 10.00 -1.69 -13.34
N GLY A 229 9.06 -2.17 -12.56
CA GLY A 229 9.20 -3.43 -11.82
C GLY A 229 8.67 -4.62 -12.61
N THR A 230 7.69 -4.35 -13.49
CA THR A 230 7.00 -5.32 -14.34
C THR A 230 7.52 -5.23 -15.78
N ASP A 231 7.83 -6.37 -16.40
CA ASP A 231 8.39 -6.42 -17.77
C ASP A 231 7.39 -5.94 -18.83
N ASP A 232 6.14 -6.39 -18.75
CA ASP A 232 5.06 -6.00 -19.67
C ASP A 232 3.81 -5.60 -18.89
N MET A 233 3.36 -4.36 -19.07
CA MET A 233 2.18 -3.79 -18.41
C MET A 233 0.97 -3.69 -19.34
N SER A 234 1.03 -4.20 -20.57
CA SER A 234 -0.06 -4.06 -21.55
C SER A 234 -1.41 -4.57 -21.02
N ASN A 235 -1.37 -5.66 -20.24
CA ASN A 235 -2.54 -6.29 -19.63
C ASN A 235 -2.84 -5.82 -18.20
N ALA A 236 -2.15 -4.80 -17.69
CA ALA A 236 -2.40 -4.28 -16.35
C ALA A 236 -3.78 -3.59 -16.28
N ASN A 237 -4.50 -3.80 -15.19
CA ASN A 237 -5.70 -3.03 -14.83
C ASN A 237 -5.31 -1.76 -14.06
N PHE A 238 -4.41 -1.91 -13.08
CA PHE A 238 -3.89 -0.84 -12.25
C PHE A 238 -2.37 -0.74 -12.46
N ILE A 239 -1.88 0.47 -12.73
CA ILE A 239 -0.45 0.76 -12.96
C ILE A 239 0.05 1.58 -11.79
N HIS A 240 0.97 1.03 -11.01
CA HIS A 240 1.57 1.66 -9.85
C HIS A 240 2.88 2.35 -10.25
N PHE A 241 2.90 3.67 -10.22
CA PHE A 241 4.06 4.52 -10.51
C PHE A 241 5.03 4.58 -9.34
N PHE A 242 5.40 3.44 -8.86
CA PHE A 242 6.31 3.28 -7.75
C PHE A 242 7.62 4.06 -7.93
N LEU A 243 8.04 4.80 -6.88
CA LEU A 243 9.24 5.64 -6.88
C LEU A 243 9.19 6.79 -7.91
N LYS A 244 8.37 7.78 -7.64
CA LYS A 244 8.19 9.00 -8.45
C LYS A 244 9.49 9.60 -8.99
N ASP A 245 10.56 9.67 -8.19
CA ASP A 245 11.85 10.24 -8.60
C ASP A 245 12.52 9.50 -9.77
N HIS A 246 12.11 8.28 -10.06
CA HIS A 246 12.60 7.46 -11.16
C HIS A 246 11.77 7.61 -12.45
N LEU A 247 10.65 8.34 -12.40
CA LEU A 247 9.82 8.59 -13.57
C LEU A 247 10.46 9.63 -14.49
N PRO A 248 10.15 9.60 -15.79
CA PRO A 248 10.50 10.71 -16.68
C PRO A 248 9.98 12.03 -16.12
N ASN A 249 10.83 13.06 -16.09
CA ASN A 249 10.54 14.36 -15.47
C ASN A 249 9.90 14.25 -14.06
N LYS A 250 10.27 13.20 -13.30
CA LYS A 250 9.75 12.91 -11.96
C LYS A 250 8.21 12.83 -11.89
N GLY A 251 7.57 12.44 -12.98
CA GLY A 251 6.10 12.38 -13.08
C GLY A 251 5.41 13.75 -13.18
N GLU A 252 6.12 14.82 -13.49
CA GLU A 252 5.55 16.17 -13.62
C GLU A 252 5.22 16.54 -15.08
N ASP A 253 5.22 15.58 -16.01
CA ASP A 253 4.83 15.76 -17.41
C ASP A 253 3.64 14.85 -17.74
N LEU A 254 2.46 15.46 -17.87
CA LEU A 254 1.21 14.75 -18.15
C LEU A 254 1.23 14.00 -19.49
N SER A 255 1.93 14.54 -20.52
CA SER A 255 1.99 13.88 -21.82
C SER A 255 2.76 12.56 -21.73
N MET A 256 3.88 12.57 -21.02
CA MET A 256 4.68 11.37 -20.77
C MET A 256 3.91 10.33 -19.94
N LEU A 257 3.16 10.76 -18.91
CA LEU A 257 2.33 9.84 -18.12
C LEU A 257 1.25 9.18 -18.99
N LYS A 258 0.58 9.95 -19.84
CA LYS A 258 -0.42 9.41 -20.78
C LYS A 258 0.18 8.43 -21.78
N ASP A 259 1.43 8.60 -22.21
CA ASP A 259 2.09 7.68 -23.12
C ASP A 259 2.45 6.35 -22.43
N ILE A 260 2.77 6.37 -21.14
CA ILE A 260 3.09 5.17 -20.36
C ILE A 260 1.85 4.27 -20.17
N VAL A 261 0.67 4.83 -20.04
CA VAL A 261 -0.56 4.07 -19.69
C VAL A 261 -1.39 3.64 -20.90
N LYS A 262 -0.96 3.95 -22.12
CA LYS A 262 -1.55 3.45 -23.37
C LYS A 262 -1.32 1.96 -23.54
#